data_7bb18c6ae445f45fc09eb0b3e677a1ee
#
_entry.id   7bb18c6ae445f45fc09eb0b3e677a1ee
#
_cell.length_a   1.000
_cell.length_b   1.000
_cell.length_c   1.000
_cell.angle_alpha   90.00
_cell.angle_beta   90.00
_cell.angle_gamma   90.00
#
_symmetry.space_group_name_H-M   'P 1'
#
loop_
_entity.id
_entity.type
_entity.pdbx_description
1 polymer ?
#
loop_
_entity_poly.entity_id
_entity_poly.type
_entity_poly.pdbx_seq_one_letter_code
_entity_poly.pdbx_strand_id
1 'polypeptide(L)'
;MKNRKFNLTLMAVLGVAVLLLTAYRMMLTTPSEELAPEARVAAILEQGGCISCHTSNPELPFYAKLPVAGDLIAKDIKEGYRAYDITPLVDALENGTMPNPVDVAKVEKVTADKSMPEAKYFLMHWGSQMTDAKADIIAAWARDYRTAYYNDGLTGERAG
;
A
#
# COMPACT_ATOMS: atom_id res chain seq x y z
N MET A 1 33.36 -39.30 -1.37
CA MET A 1 33.31 -38.14 -0.44
C MET A 1 32.90 -36.82 -1.13
N LYS A 2 33.25 -36.56 -2.38
CA LYS A 2 32.94 -35.31 -3.14
C LYS A 2 31.44 -35.11 -3.33
N ASN A 3 30.68 -36.12 -3.70
CA ASN A 3 29.21 -36.02 -3.91
C ASN A 3 28.41 -35.75 -2.64
N ARG A 4 28.86 -36.28 -1.48
CA ARG A 4 28.17 -36.05 -0.18
C ARG A 4 28.27 -34.59 0.28
N LYS A 5 29.45 -33.98 0.10
CA LYS A 5 29.64 -32.53 0.42
C LYS A 5 28.83 -31.66 -0.53
N PHE A 6 28.81 -31.98 -1.82
CA PHE A 6 28.01 -31.27 -2.82
C PHE A 6 26.50 -31.33 -2.48
N ASN A 7 25.98 -32.52 -2.16
CA ASN A 7 24.58 -32.68 -1.80
C ASN A 7 24.22 -31.90 -0.52
N LEU A 8 25.12 -31.89 0.47
CA LEU A 8 24.89 -31.13 1.71
C LEU A 8 24.83 -29.62 1.46
N THR A 9 25.74 -29.10 0.64
CA THR A 9 25.76 -27.69 0.25
C THR A 9 24.51 -27.31 -0.54
N LEU A 10 24.09 -28.16 -1.49
CA LEU A 10 22.86 -27.94 -2.26
C LEU A 10 21.62 -27.91 -1.36
N MET A 11 21.50 -28.84 -0.42
CA MET A 11 20.39 -28.85 0.55
C MET A 11 20.39 -27.61 1.44
N ALA A 12 21.55 -27.15 1.90
CA ALA A 12 21.67 -25.93 2.68
C ALA A 12 21.22 -24.67 1.89
N VAL A 13 21.65 -24.56 0.63
CA VAL A 13 21.25 -23.45 -0.26
C VAL A 13 19.75 -23.47 -0.51
N LEU A 14 19.17 -24.64 -0.79
CA LEU A 14 17.72 -24.79 -0.96
C LEU A 14 16.95 -24.43 0.32
N GLY A 15 17.45 -24.85 1.48
CA GLY A 15 16.85 -24.49 2.76
C GLY A 15 16.84 -22.99 3.01
N VAL A 16 17.96 -22.32 2.74
CA VAL A 16 18.05 -20.85 2.85
C VAL A 16 17.11 -20.16 1.85
N ALA A 17 17.06 -20.64 0.62
CA ALA A 17 16.15 -20.07 -0.40
C ALA A 17 14.68 -20.20 0.00
N VAL A 18 14.27 -21.36 0.56
CA VAL A 18 12.90 -21.56 1.07
C VAL A 18 12.61 -20.62 2.23
N LEU A 19 13.55 -20.47 3.19
CA LEU A 19 13.38 -19.55 4.31
C LEU A 19 13.21 -18.09 3.84
N LEU A 20 14.05 -17.64 2.92
CA LEU A 20 13.97 -16.29 2.35
C LEU A 20 12.66 -16.06 1.59
N LEU A 21 12.22 -17.06 0.80
CA LEU A 21 10.95 -16.99 0.08
C LEU A 21 9.76 -16.94 1.04
N THR A 22 9.80 -17.73 2.11
CA THR A 22 8.75 -17.74 3.14
C THR A 22 8.69 -16.40 3.87
N ALA A 23 9.83 -15.87 4.30
CA ALA A 23 9.93 -14.56 4.94
C ALA A 23 9.39 -13.45 4.00
N TYR A 24 9.79 -13.46 2.72
CA TYR A 24 9.28 -12.53 1.72
C TYR A 24 7.76 -12.62 1.55
N ARG A 25 7.22 -13.85 1.48
CA ARG A 25 5.76 -14.07 1.40
C ARG A 25 5.02 -13.54 2.61
N MET A 26 5.59 -13.66 3.80
CA MET A 26 5.00 -13.11 5.03
C MET A 26 4.96 -11.57 5.02
N MET A 27 5.89 -10.90 4.34
CA MET A 27 5.89 -9.44 4.19
C MET A 27 4.82 -8.94 3.20
N LEU A 28 4.31 -9.81 2.33
CA LEU A 28 3.30 -9.46 1.31
C LEU A 28 1.86 -9.79 1.76
N THR A 29 1.66 -10.13 3.03
CA THR A 29 0.33 -10.48 3.54
C THR A 29 -0.64 -9.29 3.48
N THR A 30 -1.91 -9.61 3.29
CA THR A 30 -3.00 -8.64 3.41
C THR A 30 -3.27 -8.32 4.87
N PRO A 31 -3.81 -7.14 5.19
CA PRO A 31 -4.31 -6.85 6.54
C PRO A 31 -5.40 -7.82 6.98
N SER A 32 -5.52 -8.01 8.30
CA SER A 32 -6.48 -8.94 8.90
C SER A 32 -7.90 -8.71 8.41
N GLU A 33 -8.65 -9.80 8.22
CA GLU A 33 -10.08 -9.75 7.86
C GLU A 33 -10.98 -9.29 9.02
N GLU A 34 -10.44 -9.29 10.24
CA GLU A 34 -11.15 -8.80 11.43
C GLU A 34 -11.22 -7.26 11.50
N LEU A 35 -10.39 -6.56 10.72
CA LEU A 35 -10.43 -5.10 10.64
C LEU A 35 -11.64 -4.64 9.83
N ALA A 36 -12.19 -3.48 10.20
CA ALA A 36 -13.20 -2.80 9.40
C ALA A 36 -12.66 -2.52 7.96
N PRO A 37 -13.52 -2.50 6.94
CA PRO A 37 -13.10 -2.30 5.56
C PRO A 37 -12.21 -1.06 5.36
N GLU A 38 -12.56 0.07 5.99
CA GLU A 38 -11.81 1.33 5.95
C GLU A 38 -10.42 1.16 6.57
N ALA A 39 -10.34 0.51 7.73
CA ALA A 39 -9.07 0.25 8.41
C ALA A 39 -8.17 -0.70 7.59
N ARG A 40 -8.76 -1.67 6.87
CA ARG A 40 -8.00 -2.53 5.94
C ARG A 40 -7.42 -1.74 4.79
N VAL A 41 -8.21 -0.82 4.22
CA VAL A 41 -7.73 0.07 3.13
C VAL A 41 -6.62 0.97 3.66
N ALA A 42 -6.80 1.64 4.80
CA ALA A 42 -5.78 2.48 5.43
C ALA A 42 -4.47 1.70 5.64
N ALA A 43 -4.55 0.49 6.20
CA ALA A 43 -3.38 -0.38 6.40
C ALA A 43 -2.70 -0.78 5.08
N ILE A 44 -3.44 -0.97 3.97
CA ILE A 44 -2.86 -1.25 2.65
C ILE A 44 -2.13 -0.02 2.11
N LEU A 45 -2.70 1.18 2.27
CA LEU A 45 -2.09 2.43 1.84
C LEU A 45 -0.79 2.73 2.62
N GLU A 46 -0.79 2.44 3.92
CA GLU A 46 0.39 2.55 4.78
C GLU A 46 1.47 1.53 4.37
N GLN A 47 1.13 0.24 4.26
CA GLN A 47 2.05 -0.81 3.80
C GLN A 47 2.61 -0.53 2.40
N GLY A 48 1.79 0.03 1.52
CA GLY A 48 2.18 0.45 0.17
C GLY A 48 3.11 1.66 0.15
N GLY A 49 3.27 2.35 1.27
CA GLY A 49 4.08 3.57 1.38
C GLY A 49 3.45 4.79 0.71
N CYS A 50 2.15 4.76 0.41
CA CYS A 50 1.44 5.88 -0.22
C CYS A 50 1.58 7.16 0.62
N ILE A 51 1.41 7.03 1.94
CA ILE A 51 1.47 8.14 2.90
C ILE A 51 2.87 8.78 2.93
N SER A 52 3.93 7.97 2.72
CA SER A 52 5.32 8.45 2.76
C SER A 52 5.68 9.46 1.67
N CYS A 53 4.95 9.49 0.55
CA CYS A 53 5.23 10.41 -0.56
C CYS A 53 4.05 11.34 -0.88
N HIS A 54 2.85 10.99 -0.45
CA HIS A 54 1.62 11.71 -0.82
C HIS A 54 1.03 12.55 0.32
N THR A 55 1.79 12.83 1.39
CA THR A 55 1.41 13.74 2.48
C THR A 55 2.39 14.90 2.59
N SER A 56 1.96 16.00 3.22
CA SER A 56 2.79 17.21 3.37
C SER A 56 3.93 17.07 4.37
N ASN A 57 3.82 16.15 5.32
CA ASN A 57 4.81 15.96 6.39
C ASN A 57 4.92 14.47 6.78
N PRO A 58 5.44 13.62 5.88
CA PRO A 58 5.56 12.19 6.16
C PRO A 58 6.62 11.91 7.22
N GLU A 59 6.45 10.81 7.96
CA GLU A 59 7.52 10.28 8.80
C GLU A 59 8.64 9.72 7.93
N LEU A 60 9.86 10.25 8.13
CA LEU A 60 11.00 9.89 7.31
C LEU A 60 11.85 8.80 7.98
N PRO A 61 12.31 7.81 7.22
CA PRO A 61 13.24 6.81 7.73
C PRO A 61 14.61 7.44 8.04
N PHE A 62 15.37 6.78 8.92
CA PHE A 62 16.68 7.30 9.37
C PHE A 62 17.66 7.60 8.22
N TYR A 63 17.59 6.83 7.13
CA TYR A 63 18.45 7.01 5.96
C TYR A 63 18.09 8.22 5.09
N ALA A 64 16.94 8.87 5.32
CA ALA A 64 16.62 10.16 4.70
C ALA A 64 17.56 11.29 5.12
N LYS A 65 18.38 11.07 6.17
CA LYS A 65 19.43 12.00 6.59
C LYS A 65 20.75 11.83 5.81
N LEU A 66 20.86 10.79 4.99
CA LEU A 66 22.04 10.56 4.16
C LEU A 66 21.98 11.45 2.90
N PRO A 67 23.12 12.06 2.47
CA PRO A 67 23.11 13.08 1.43
C PRO A 67 22.41 12.67 0.13
N VAL A 68 22.70 11.49 -0.42
CA VAL A 68 22.10 11.05 -1.68
C VAL A 68 20.67 10.53 -1.49
N ALA A 69 20.43 9.75 -0.43
CA ALA A 69 19.12 9.19 -0.15
C ALA A 69 18.12 10.29 0.24
N GLY A 70 18.56 11.28 1.03
CA GLY A 70 17.73 12.41 1.45
C GLY A 70 17.24 13.22 0.27
N ASP A 71 18.11 13.55 -0.67
CA ASP A 71 17.75 14.33 -1.87
C ASP A 71 16.73 13.59 -2.75
N LEU A 72 16.90 12.26 -2.94
CA LEU A 72 15.96 11.43 -3.70
C LEU A 72 14.60 11.36 -3.00
N ILE A 73 14.58 11.10 -1.70
CA ILE A 73 13.36 11.04 -0.91
C ILE A 73 12.64 12.39 -0.92
N ALA A 74 13.34 13.50 -0.70
CA ALA A 74 12.76 14.84 -0.73
C ALA A 74 12.15 15.17 -2.10
N LYS A 75 12.78 14.73 -3.19
CA LYS A 75 12.25 14.88 -4.54
C LYS A 75 10.97 14.05 -4.72
N ASP A 76 10.99 12.78 -4.33
CA ASP A 76 9.84 11.88 -4.48
C ASP A 76 8.64 12.36 -3.66
N ILE A 77 8.86 12.85 -2.44
CA ILE A 77 7.80 13.46 -1.61
C ILE A 77 7.21 14.69 -2.29
N LYS A 78 8.06 15.59 -2.78
CA LYS A 78 7.61 16.81 -3.46
C LYS A 78 6.78 16.50 -4.71
N GLU A 79 7.21 15.53 -5.51
CA GLU A 79 6.51 15.10 -6.72
C GLU A 79 5.22 14.36 -6.39
N GLY A 80 5.25 13.43 -5.43
CA GLY A 80 4.09 12.67 -4.98
C GLY A 80 3.01 13.55 -4.39
N TYR A 81 3.36 14.40 -3.42
CA TYR A 81 2.42 15.34 -2.79
C TYR A 81 1.81 16.31 -3.79
N ARG A 82 2.62 16.84 -4.74
CA ARG A 82 2.12 17.72 -5.79
C ARG A 82 1.17 17.02 -6.76
N ALA A 83 1.41 15.74 -7.05
CA ALA A 83 0.56 14.97 -7.94
C ALA A 83 -0.79 14.62 -7.28
N TYR A 84 -0.75 14.29 -6.00
CA TYR A 84 -1.93 13.90 -5.22
C TYR A 84 -1.65 13.99 -3.73
N ASP A 85 -2.44 14.79 -3.00
CA ASP A 85 -2.47 14.78 -1.53
C ASP A 85 -3.47 13.73 -1.05
N ILE A 86 -2.96 12.67 -0.42
CA ILE A 86 -3.77 11.55 0.10
C ILE A 86 -4.30 11.82 1.51
N THR A 87 -3.84 12.88 2.18
CA THR A 87 -4.19 13.17 3.58
C THR A 87 -5.70 13.19 3.80
N PRO A 88 -6.54 13.86 2.96
CA PRO A 88 -7.99 13.88 3.19
C PRO A 88 -8.64 12.49 3.13
N LEU A 89 -8.13 11.60 2.29
CA LEU A 89 -8.62 10.23 2.23
C LEU A 89 -8.24 9.44 3.47
N VAL A 90 -6.98 9.52 3.91
CA VAL A 90 -6.50 8.82 5.11
C VAL A 90 -7.27 9.28 6.33
N ASP A 91 -7.42 10.61 6.51
CA ASP A 91 -8.20 11.19 7.61
C ASP A 91 -9.64 10.68 7.62
N ALA A 92 -10.28 10.59 6.44
CA ALA A 92 -11.64 10.06 6.33
C ALA A 92 -11.73 8.58 6.74
N LEU A 93 -10.78 7.76 6.28
CA LEU A 93 -10.72 6.34 6.63
C LEU A 93 -10.50 6.12 8.14
N GLU A 94 -9.63 6.91 8.78
CA GLU A 94 -9.29 6.80 10.18
C GLU A 94 -10.44 7.29 11.10
N ASN A 95 -11.14 8.36 10.68
CA ASN A 95 -12.25 8.94 11.45
C ASN A 95 -13.60 8.28 11.12
N GLY A 96 -13.67 7.32 10.21
CA GLY A 96 -14.92 6.66 9.82
C GLY A 96 -15.89 7.60 9.12
N THR A 97 -15.39 8.66 8.47
CA THR A 97 -16.19 9.58 7.67
C THR A 97 -16.17 9.18 6.20
N MET A 98 -17.17 9.64 5.44
CA MET A 98 -17.26 9.31 4.02
C MET A 98 -16.18 10.07 3.22
N PRO A 99 -15.25 9.37 2.54
CA PRO A 99 -14.22 10.03 1.75
C PRO A 99 -14.79 10.72 0.49
N ASN A 100 -13.99 11.58 -0.12
CA ASN A 100 -14.35 12.17 -1.41
C ASN A 100 -14.35 11.08 -2.52
N PRO A 101 -15.41 10.97 -3.35
CA PRO A 101 -15.49 9.95 -4.41
C PRO A 101 -14.36 10.01 -5.43
N VAL A 102 -13.78 11.18 -5.67
CA VAL A 102 -12.64 11.34 -6.58
C VAL A 102 -11.39 10.68 -6.00
N ASP A 103 -11.18 10.76 -4.68
CA ASP A 103 -10.03 10.14 -4.01
C ASP A 103 -10.17 8.62 -3.99
N VAL A 104 -11.39 8.11 -3.74
CA VAL A 104 -11.69 6.67 -3.85
C VAL A 104 -11.38 6.16 -5.25
N ALA A 105 -11.84 6.86 -6.30
CA ALA A 105 -11.61 6.47 -7.68
C ALA A 105 -10.12 6.51 -8.08
N LYS A 106 -9.36 7.50 -7.59
CA LYS A 106 -7.92 7.59 -7.84
C LYS A 106 -7.17 6.41 -7.24
N VAL A 107 -7.42 6.10 -5.96
CA VAL A 107 -6.76 4.99 -5.28
C VAL A 107 -7.15 3.65 -5.91
N GLU A 108 -8.43 3.42 -6.19
CA GLU A 108 -8.88 2.21 -6.89
C GLU A 108 -8.14 2.03 -8.23
N LYS A 109 -8.03 3.11 -9.03
CA LYS A 109 -7.36 3.04 -10.32
C LYS A 109 -5.89 2.68 -10.19
N VAL A 110 -5.11 3.41 -9.38
CA VAL A 110 -3.65 3.22 -9.30
C VAL A 110 -3.27 1.90 -8.66
N THR A 111 -4.13 1.33 -7.81
CA THR A 111 -3.92 0.00 -7.22
C THR A 111 -4.33 -1.13 -8.17
N ALA A 112 -5.37 -0.93 -8.99
CA ALA A 112 -5.80 -1.90 -10.00
C ALA A 112 -4.78 -2.03 -11.14
N ASP A 113 -4.24 -0.90 -11.63
CA ASP A 113 -3.22 -0.91 -12.69
C ASP A 113 -1.79 -1.09 -12.16
N LYS A 114 -1.62 -1.15 -10.82
CA LYS A 114 -0.34 -1.32 -10.13
C LYS A 114 0.70 -0.28 -10.53
N SER A 115 0.27 0.92 -10.88
CA SER A 115 1.16 2.03 -11.22
C SER A 115 1.85 2.61 -9.98
N MET A 116 1.28 2.35 -8.79
CA MET A 116 1.86 2.71 -7.50
C MET A 116 1.85 1.49 -6.53
N PRO A 117 2.87 1.36 -5.69
CA PRO A 117 4.11 2.15 -5.65
C PRO A 117 5.02 1.89 -6.86
N GLU A 118 5.85 2.88 -7.21
CA GLU A 118 6.82 2.73 -8.31
C GLU A 118 7.86 1.62 -8.03
N ALA A 119 8.36 0.98 -9.10
CA ALA A 119 9.31 -0.13 -8.98
C ALA A 119 10.56 0.19 -8.13
N LYS A 120 11.07 1.43 -8.22
CA LYS A 120 12.20 1.90 -7.41
C LYS A 120 11.88 1.90 -5.91
N TYR A 121 10.62 2.14 -5.52
CA TYR A 121 10.20 2.18 -4.12
C TYR A 121 10.17 0.79 -3.51
N PHE A 122 9.48 -0.17 -4.11
CA PHE A 122 9.40 -1.52 -3.52
C PHE A 122 10.71 -2.32 -3.62
N LEU A 123 11.65 -1.89 -4.48
CA LEU A 123 13.00 -2.47 -4.48
C LEU A 123 13.72 -2.22 -3.15
N MET A 124 13.46 -1.08 -2.51
CA MET A 124 14.00 -0.69 -1.21
C MET A 124 13.06 -1.05 -0.04
N HIS A 125 11.75 -1.20 -0.30
CA HIS A 125 10.69 -1.44 0.69
C HIS A 125 9.93 -2.73 0.32
N TRP A 126 10.51 -3.88 0.61
CA TRP A 126 10.06 -5.19 0.11
C TRP A 126 8.61 -5.57 0.46
N GLY A 127 8.03 -5.02 1.52
CA GLY A 127 6.63 -5.25 1.88
C GLY A 127 5.60 -4.36 1.17
N SER A 128 6.07 -3.33 0.43
CA SER A 128 5.19 -2.29 -0.15
C SER A 128 4.48 -2.71 -1.44
N GLN A 129 4.81 -3.86 -2.02
CA GLN A 129 4.25 -4.29 -3.30
C GLN A 129 2.72 -4.38 -3.25
N MET A 130 2.06 -3.78 -4.24
CA MET A 130 0.62 -3.93 -4.47
C MET A 130 0.36 -5.29 -5.11
N THR A 131 -0.08 -6.26 -4.30
CA THR A 131 -0.49 -7.59 -4.77
C THR A 131 -1.92 -7.57 -5.30
N ASP A 132 -2.29 -8.58 -6.11
CA ASP A 132 -3.68 -8.73 -6.58
C ASP A 132 -4.66 -8.77 -5.40
N ALA A 133 -4.33 -9.51 -4.34
CA ALA A 133 -5.16 -9.60 -3.15
C ALA A 133 -5.39 -8.26 -2.44
N LYS A 134 -4.37 -7.39 -2.37
CA LYS A 134 -4.52 -6.02 -1.84
C LYS A 134 -5.37 -5.15 -2.74
N ALA A 135 -5.17 -5.22 -4.06
CA ALA A 135 -5.96 -4.48 -5.04
C ALA A 135 -7.43 -4.91 -5.02
N ASP A 136 -7.71 -6.22 -4.89
CA ASP A 136 -9.07 -6.76 -4.79
C ASP A 136 -9.80 -6.26 -3.54
N ILE A 137 -9.10 -6.13 -2.40
CA ILE A 137 -9.67 -5.55 -1.17
C ILE A 137 -10.09 -4.10 -1.39
N ILE A 138 -9.21 -3.30 -2.01
CA ILE A 138 -9.52 -1.88 -2.32
C ILE A 138 -10.67 -1.79 -3.31
N ALA A 139 -10.69 -2.61 -4.36
CA ALA A 139 -11.76 -2.63 -5.34
C ALA A 139 -13.12 -3.06 -4.75
N ALA A 140 -13.13 -4.02 -3.81
CA ALA A 140 -14.34 -4.41 -3.09
C ALA A 140 -14.86 -3.25 -2.24
N TRP A 141 -13.99 -2.66 -1.41
CA TRP A 141 -14.35 -1.49 -0.60
C TRP A 141 -14.85 -0.32 -1.46
N ALA A 142 -14.22 -0.01 -2.58
CA ALA A 142 -14.63 1.08 -3.47
C ALA A 142 -16.01 0.83 -4.11
N ARG A 143 -16.37 -0.44 -4.38
CA ARG A 143 -17.74 -0.80 -4.83
C ARG A 143 -18.79 -0.56 -3.75
N ASP A 144 -18.49 -1.00 -2.52
CA ASP A 144 -19.41 -0.86 -1.38
C ASP A 144 -19.57 0.64 -1.03
N TYR A 145 -18.47 1.39 -1.06
CA TYR A 145 -18.48 2.85 -0.93
C TYR A 145 -19.39 3.52 -1.96
N ARG A 146 -19.27 3.19 -3.24
CA ARG A 146 -20.12 3.77 -4.28
C ARG A 146 -21.59 3.47 -4.05
N THR A 147 -21.91 2.25 -3.62
CA THR A 147 -23.29 1.84 -3.31
C THR A 147 -23.86 2.69 -2.16
N ALA A 148 -23.09 2.88 -1.08
CA ALA A 148 -23.49 3.73 0.03
C ALA A 148 -23.64 5.19 -0.38
N TYR A 149 -22.65 5.74 -1.10
CA TYR A 149 -22.62 7.13 -1.55
C TYR A 149 -23.86 7.48 -2.42
N TYR A 150 -24.23 6.61 -3.37
CA TYR A 150 -25.41 6.84 -4.21
C TYR A 150 -26.71 6.66 -3.46
N ASN A 151 -26.78 5.74 -2.51
CA ASN A 151 -27.98 5.56 -1.71
C ASN A 151 -28.23 6.77 -0.78
N ASP A 152 -27.20 7.31 -0.17
CA ASP A 152 -27.31 8.51 0.67
C ASP A 152 -27.72 9.74 -0.16
N GLY A 153 -27.17 9.90 -1.37
CA GLY A 153 -27.59 10.95 -2.30
C GLY A 153 -29.07 10.86 -2.70
N LEU A 154 -29.57 9.64 -2.91
CA LEU A 154 -30.98 9.41 -3.24
C LEU A 154 -31.93 9.63 -2.07
N THR A 155 -31.48 9.38 -0.84
CA THR A 155 -32.30 9.62 0.38
C THR A 155 -32.29 11.08 0.79
N GLY A 156 -31.19 11.80 0.58
CA GLY A 156 -31.08 13.25 0.86
C GLY A 156 -31.95 14.11 -0.08
N GLU A 157 -32.14 13.70 -1.33
CA GLU A 157 -32.98 14.40 -2.31
C GLU A 157 -34.50 14.25 -2.06
N ARG A 158 -34.90 13.25 -1.28
CA ARG A 158 -36.32 13.04 -0.91
C ARG A 158 -36.74 13.71 0.39
N ALA A 159 -35.82 14.32 1.12
CA ALA A 159 -36.07 14.99 2.39
C ALA A 159 -36.16 16.52 2.27
N GLY A 160 -36.07 17.11 1.09
CA GLY A 160 -36.23 18.50 0.74
C GLY A 160 -37.48 18.74 -0.09
#